data_4eb2e3b7d6e0533cff62771c2b508291
#
_entry.id   4eb2e3b7d6e0533cff62771c2b508291
#
_cell.length_a   1.000
_cell.length_b   1.000
_cell.length_c   1.000
_cell.angle_alpha   90.00
_cell.angle_beta   90.00
_cell.angle_gamma   90.00
#
_symmetry.space_group_name_H-M   'P 1'
#
loop_
_entity.id
_entity.type
_entity.pdbx_description
1 polymer ?
#
loop_
_entity_poly.entity_id
_entity_poly.type
_entity_poly.pdbx_seq_one_letter_code
_entity_poly.pdbx_strand_id
1 'polypeptide(L)'
;MTELMSRRSAVGLGLTAAAAAPLFAWAPPTRAAGAPAYGPNDGRELSPGRRLVEIGEIPSDMDAYKVIKVVDVVYQPGAADPTEAVMDSDMMCYILAGEFSIKKAGKEPYTVKEGDFYTCGKGKTDKATNIGTGVGIHRIAMMMPA
;
A
#
# COMPACT_ATOMS: atom_id res chain seq x y z
N MET A 1 -22.58 -54.70 -67.15
CA MET A 1 -23.73 -53.92 -66.75
C MET A 1 -23.30 -53.04 -65.59
N THR A 2 -23.30 -51.84 -65.86
CA THR A 2 -22.67 -50.72 -65.18
C THR A 2 -23.63 -50.16 -64.13
N GLU A 3 -23.21 -49.99 -62.90
CA GLU A 3 -23.95 -49.11 -62.04
C GLU A 3 -23.02 -48.06 -61.42
N LEU A 4 -23.42 -46.85 -61.71
CA LEU A 4 -22.79 -45.62 -61.27
C LEU A 4 -23.06 -45.39 -59.77
N MET A 5 -22.04 -45.48 -58.96
CA MET A 5 -22.14 -45.02 -57.56
C MET A 5 -21.92 -43.50 -57.48
N SER A 6 -23.00 -42.82 -57.16
CA SER A 6 -23.05 -41.42 -56.83
C SER A 6 -22.18 -41.08 -55.64
N ARG A 7 -21.24 -40.16 -55.84
CA ARG A 7 -20.43 -39.58 -54.77
C ARG A 7 -21.26 -38.55 -54.03
N ARG A 8 -21.70 -38.92 -52.84
CA ARG A 8 -22.23 -37.94 -51.91
C ARG A 8 -21.07 -37.29 -51.20
N SER A 9 -20.85 -36.03 -51.48
CA SER A 9 -19.90 -35.17 -50.78
C SER A 9 -20.37 -34.98 -49.35
N ALA A 10 -19.65 -35.57 -48.40
CA ALA A 10 -19.80 -35.24 -46.97
C ALA A 10 -19.07 -33.94 -46.75
N VAL A 11 -19.82 -32.85 -46.57
CA VAL A 11 -19.27 -31.60 -46.07
C VAL A 11 -19.00 -31.78 -44.59
N GLY A 12 -17.74 -31.99 -44.25
CA GLY A 12 -17.29 -31.98 -42.87
C GLY A 12 -17.35 -30.58 -42.33
N LEU A 13 -18.33 -30.31 -41.47
CA LEU A 13 -18.33 -29.13 -40.64
C LEU A 13 -17.21 -29.30 -39.59
N GLY A 14 -16.08 -28.67 -39.87
CA GLY A 14 -15.01 -28.49 -38.88
C GLY A 14 -15.50 -27.54 -37.78
N LEU A 15 -15.92 -28.08 -36.68
CA LEU A 15 -16.07 -27.35 -35.42
C LEU A 15 -14.68 -26.99 -34.93
N THR A 16 -14.22 -25.81 -35.31
CA THR A 16 -13.09 -25.19 -34.60
C THR A 16 -13.58 -24.77 -33.22
N ALA A 17 -13.36 -25.62 -32.25
CA ALA A 17 -13.45 -25.24 -30.85
C ALA A 17 -12.38 -24.20 -30.58
N ALA A 18 -12.73 -22.93 -30.71
CA ALA A 18 -11.94 -21.84 -30.15
C ALA A 18 -11.95 -22.02 -28.64
N ALA A 19 -10.89 -22.60 -28.11
CA ALA A 19 -10.62 -22.57 -26.69
C ALA A 19 -10.45 -21.11 -26.29
N ALA A 20 -11.53 -20.49 -25.82
CA ALA A 20 -11.48 -19.22 -25.13
C ALA A 20 -10.73 -19.48 -23.83
N ALA A 21 -9.41 -19.29 -23.85
CA ALA A 21 -8.65 -19.18 -22.61
C ALA A 21 -9.30 -18.04 -21.81
N PRO A 22 -9.69 -18.25 -20.57
CA PRO A 22 -10.13 -17.15 -19.73
C PRO A 22 -8.93 -16.20 -19.64
N LEU A 23 -9.04 -15.07 -20.31
CA LEU A 23 -8.22 -13.92 -20.02
C LEU A 23 -8.59 -13.57 -18.57
N PHE A 24 -7.81 -14.06 -17.64
CA PHE A 24 -7.76 -13.45 -16.32
C PHE A 24 -7.31 -12.01 -16.58
N ALA A 25 -8.26 -11.15 -16.91
CA ALA A 25 -8.04 -9.74 -16.79
C ALA A 25 -7.70 -9.53 -15.33
N TRP A 26 -6.42 -9.33 -15.07
CA TRP A 26 -5.97 -8.83 -13.77
C TRP A 26 -6.71 -7.52 -13.59
N ALA A 27 -7.84 -7.57 -12.89
CA ALA A 27 -8.50 -6.35 -12.49
C ALA A 27 -7.46 -5.54 -11.72
N PRO A 28 -7.19 -4.29 -12.12
CA PRO A 28 -6.34 -3.45 -11.29
C PRO A 28 -6.92 -3.53 -9.88
N PRO A 29 -6.08 -3.61 -8.84
CA PRO A 29 -6.56 -3.70 -7.48
C PRO A 29 -7.59 -2.59 -7.30
N THR A 30 -8.84 -2.99 -7.06
CA THR A 30 -9.89 -2.04 -6.73
C THR A 30 -9.34 -1.25 -5.57
N ARG A 31 -9.14 0.04 -5.79
CA ARG A 31 -8.70 1.00 -4.78
C ARG A 31 -9.39 0.62 -3.49
N ALA A 32 -8.63 0.17 -2.50
CA ALA A 32 -9.16 -0.15 -1.18
C ALA A 32 -10.00 1.04 -0.75
N ALA A 33 -11.19 0.80 -0.23
CA ALA A 33 -12.15 1.81 0.18
C ALA A 33 -11.40 3.05 0.67
N GLY A 34 -11.61 4.17 0.00
CA GLY A 34 -10.72 5.34 -0.06
C GLY A 34 -10.04 5.68 1.26
N ALA A 35 -8.86 6.27 1.19
CA ALA A 35 -8.12 6.70 2.36
C ALA A 35 -9.06 7.41 3.35
N PRO A 36 -8.94 7.17 4.67
CA PRO A 36 -9.80 7.81 5.64
C PRO A 36 -9.73 9.32 5.48
N ALA A 37 -10.89 10.00 5.51
CA ALA A 37 -10.96 11.45 5.48
C ALA A 37 -10.87 11.96 6.92
N TYR A 38 -9.75 12.57 7.27
CA TYR A 38 -9.55 13.20 8.57
C TYR A 38 -9.89 14.69 8.51
N GLY A 39 -10.62 15.16 9.52
CA GLY A 39 -10.87 16.57 9.75
C GLY A 39 -9.64 17.30 10.30
N PRO A 40 -9.64 18.64 10.30
CA PRO A 40 -8.48 19.44 10.70
C PRO A 40 -8.10 19.27 12.18
N ASN A 41 -9.01 18.77 13.01
CA ASN A 41 -8.81 18.57 14.45
C ASN A 41 -8.77 17.11 14.89
N ASP A 42 -8.84 16.16 13.95
CA ASP A 42 -8.79 14.75 14.29
C ASP A 42 -7.39 14.37 14.80
N GLY A 43 -7.38 13.60 15.86
CA GLY A 43 -6.14 13.15 16.50
C GLY A 43 -5.39 14.26 17.26
N ARG A 44 -4.19 13.93 17.68
CA ARG A 44 -3.28 14.80 18.46
C ARG A 44 -2.28 15.49 17.54
N GLU A 45 -2.11 16.81 17.69
CA GLU A 45 -1.07 17.53 16.96
C GLU A 45 0.33 17.07 17.41
N LEU A 46 1.19 16.76 16.45
CA LEU A 46 2.59 16.40 16.66
C LEU A 46 3.52 17.61 16.43
N SER A 47 3.23 18.38 15.42
CA SER A 47 3.91 19.61 15.00
C SER A 47 3.03 20.33 13.99
N PRO A 48 3.30 21.60 13.63
CA PRO A 48 2.51 22.31 12.64
C PRO A 48 2.29 21.49 11.35
N GLY A 49 1.03 21.32 11.00
CA GLY A 49 0.63 20.55 9.82
C GLY A 49 0.71 19.02 9.94
N ARG A 50 1.02 18.49 11.12
CA ARG A 50 1.07 17.04 11.36
C ARG A 50 0.21 16.64 12.56
N ARG A 51 -0.61 15.61 12.38
CA ARG A 51 -1.46 15.07 13.46
C ARG A 51 -1.37 13.55 13.49
N LEU A 52 -1.45 12.99 14.68
CA LEU A 52 -1.46 11.55 14.91
C LEU A 52 -2.86 11.11 15.31
N VAL A 53 -3.41 10.16 14.57
CA VAL A 53 -4.68 9.49 14.88
C VAL A 53 -4.37 8.05 15.31
N GLU A 54 -4.79 7.69 16.51
CA GLU A 54 -4.66 6.31 16.99
C GLU A 54 -5.73 5.45 16.34
N ILE A 55 -5.30 4.36 15.69
CA ILE A 55 -6.20 3.41 15.04
C ILE A 55 -6.53 2.27 15.99
N GLY A 56 -5.53 1.76 16.69
CA GLY A 56 -5.71 0.69 17.68
C GLY A 56 -4.42 -0.04 18.00
N GLU A 57 -4.55 -0.97 18.93
CA GLU A 57 -3.46 -1.86 19.32
C GLU A 57 -3.99 -3.26 19.58
N ILE A 58 -3.15 -4.27 19.36
CA ILE A 58 -3.46 -5.67 19.63
C ILE A 58 -2.24 -6.33 20.31
N PRO A 59 -2.46 -7.31 21.19
CA PRO A 59 -1.38 -8.19 21.64
C PRO A 59 -0.77 -8.91 20.42
N SER A 60 0.53 -9.08 20.43
CA SER A 60 1.24 -9.83 19.39
C SER A 60 1.35 -11.32 19.77
N ASP A 61 1.20 -12.20 18.79
CA ASP A 61 1.54 -13.62 18.90
C ASP A 61 2.95 -13.93 18.35
N MET A 62 3.70 -12.89 17.95
CA MET A 62 5.08 -12.99 17.54
C MET A 62 6.01 -12.84 18.76
N ASP A 63 6.86 -13.82 19.00
CA ASP A 63 7.72 -13.88 20.20
C ASP A 63 8.58 -12.63 20.44
N ALA A 64 9.01 -11.97 19.37
CA ALA A 64 9.84 -10.77 19.44
C ALA A 64 9.09 -9.50 19.88
N TYR A 65 7.77 -9.51 19.85
CA TYR A 65 6.95 -8.31 20.08
C TYR A 65 5.83 -8.60 21.07
N LYS A 66 5.54 -7.63 21.92
CA LYS A 66 4.47 -7.72 22.90
C LYS A 66 3.13 -7.18 22.36
N VAL A 67 3.20 -6.08 21.64
CA VAL A 67 2.02 -5.34 21.13
C VAL A 67 2.34 -4.81 19.75
N ILE A 68 1.34 -4.84 18.86
CA ILE A 68 1.34 -4.09 17.61
C ILE A 68 0.41 -2.90 17.77
N LYS A 69 0.95 -1.69 17.63
CA LYS A 69 0.19 -0.45 17.68
C LYS A 69 0.11 0.16 16.30
N VAL A 70 -1.10 0.55 15.86
CA VAL A 70 -1.33 1.16 14.55
C VAL A 70 -1.79 2.60 14.72
N VAL A 71 -1.14 3.51 14.02
CA VAL A 71 -1.47 4.92 13.98
C VAL A 71 -1.48 5.43 12.55
N ASP A 72 -2.25 6.49 12.30
CA ASP A 72 -2.13 7.29 11.08
C ASP A 72 -1.51 8.64 11.42
N VAL A 73 -0.48 9.02 10.71
CA VAL A 73 0.07 10.37 10.76
C VAL A 73 -0.43 11.11 9.53
N VAL A 74 -1.18 12.18 9.78
CA VAL A 74 -1.78 13.04 8.76
C VAL A 74 -0.88 14.23 8.55
N TYR A 75 -0.47 14.46 7.31
CA TYR A 75 0.43 15.54 6.91
C TYR A 75 -0.29 16.50 5.96
N GLN A 76 -0.32 17.77 6.30
CA GLN A 76 -0.71 18.81 5.34
C GLN A 76 0.31 18.92 4.21
N PRO A 77 -0.04 19.49 3.05
CA PRO A 77 0.93 19.72 1.97
C PRO A 77 2.18 20.46 2.48
N GLY A 78 3.35 19.92 2.18
CA GLY A 78 4.63 20.46 2.61
C GLY A 78 5.02 20.20 4.07
N ALA A 79 4.14 19.63 4.88
CA ALA A 79 4.49 19.28 6.25
C ALA A 79 5.53 18.14 6.28
N ALA A 80 6.42 18.21 7.27
CA ALA A 80 7.52 17.29 7.42
C ALA A 80 7.75 16.92 8.89
N ASP A 81 8.38 15.79 9.12
CA ASP A 81 8.97 15.50 10.43
C ASP A 81 10.00 16.58 10.77
N PRO A 82 10.00 17.13 11.97
CA PRO A 82 10.90 18.22 12.31
C PRO A 82 12.38 17.82 12.27
N THR A 83 12.67 16.56 12.56
CA THR A 83 14.02 15.99 12.61
C THR A 83 14.02 14.56 12.08
N GLU A 84 15.20 14.04 11.74
CA GLU A 84 15.37 12.60 11.58
C GLU A 84 15.30 11.97 12.99
N ALA A 85 14.22 11.23 13.26
CA ALA A 85 14.03 10.58 14.53
C ALA A 85 14.65 9.17 14.53
N VAL A 86 15.31 8.80 15.63
CA VAL A 86 15.75 7.42 15.84
C VAL A 86 14.55 6.61 16.34
N MET A 87 14.25 5.51 15.66
CA MET A 87 13.13 4.66 16.01
C MET A 87 13.42 3.80 17.23
N ASP A 88 12.50 3.75 18.16
CA ASP A 88 12.55 2.93 19.37
C ASP A 88 11.96 1.53 19.18
N SER A 89 11.25 1.30 18.08
CA SER A 89 10.61 0.05 17.71
C SER A 89 10.77 -0.22 16.21
N ASP A 90 10.57 -1.46 15.80
CA ASP A 90 10.43 -1.81 14.40
C ASP A 90 9.09 -1.30 13.89
N MET A 91 9.07 -0.81 12.64
CA MET A 91 7.87 -0.26 12.03
C MET A 91 7.69 -0.72 10.60
N MET A 92 6.44 -0.94 10.24
CA MET A 92 5.99 -1.03 8.86
C MET A 92 5.15 0.20 8.55
N CYS A 93 5.52 0.90 7.50
CA CYS A 93 4.94 2.16 7.07
C CYS A 93 4.23 1.97 5.75
N TYR A 94 2.98 2.39 5.66
CA TYR A 94 2.14 2.27 4.47
C TYR A 94 1.54 3.63 4.11
N ILE A 95 1.60 4.01 2.84
CA ILE A 95 1.05 5.29 2.37
C ILE A 95 -0.39 5.08 1.94
N LEU A 96 -1.33 5.61 2.72
CA LEU A 96 -2.76 5.56 2.42
C LEU A 96 -3.20 6.65 1.45
N ALA A 97 -2.53 7.81 1.47
CA ALA A 97 -2.81 8.93 0.59
C ALA A 97 -1.59 9.83 0.44
N GLY A 98 -1.46 10.49 -0.70
CA GLY A 98 -0.43 11.48 -0.96
C GLY A 98 0.89 10.88 -1.45
N GLU A 99 1.91 11.72 -1.43
CA GLU A 99 3.25 11.41 -1.90
C GLU A 99 4.27 11.97 -0.91
N PHE A 100 5.25 11.14 -0.53
CA PHE A 100 6.22 11.49 0.49
C PHE A 100 7.64 11.30 -0.01
N SER A 101 8.51 12.21 0.41
CA SER A 101 9.96 12.00 0.41
C SER A 101 10.36 11.39 1.75
N ILE A 102 11.05 10.27 1.69
CA ILE A 102 11.55 9.56 2.87
C ILE A 102 13.07 9.68 2.91
N LYS A 103 13.60 10.20 4.01
CA LYS A 103 15.04 10.30 4.24
C LYS A 103 15.44 9.41 5.40
N LYS A 104 16.48 8.60 5.19
CA LYS A 104 17.11 7.74 6.18
C LYS A 104 18.60 8.07 6.27
N ALA A 105 19.18 7.95 7.47
CA ALA A 105 20.61 8.22 7.67
C ALA A 105 21.47 7.38 6.71
N GLY A 106 22.42 8.03 6.08
CA GLY A 106 23.38 7.41 5.16
C GLY A 106 22.78 6.94 3.83
N LYS A 107 21.56 7.38 3.48
CA LYS A 107 20.91 7.06 2.21
C LYS A 107 20.39 8.32 1.53
N GLU A 108 20.36 8.30 0.20
CA GLU A 108 19.66 9.32 -0.57
C GLU A 108 18.15 9.25 -0.28
N PRO A 109 17.46 10.40 -0.23
CA PRO A 109 16.01 10.44 -0.13
C PRO A 109 15.36 9.71 -1.30
N TYR A 110 14.26 9.01 -1.03
CA TYR A 110 13.45 8.35 -2.05
C TYR A 110 11.98 8.71 -1.88
N THR A 111 11.22 8.58 -2.96
CA THR A 111 9.80 8.91 -2.99
C THR A 111 8.96 7.65 -2.82
N VAL A 112 7.90 7.76 -2.01
CA VAL A 112 6.83 6.78 -1.86
C VAL A 112 5.49 7.47 -2.07
N LYS A 113 4.50 6.75 -2.57
CA LYS A 113 3.16 7.27 -2.88
C LYS A 113 2.07 6.31 -2.42
N GLU A 114 0.82 6.72 -2.57
CA GLU A 114 -0.34 5.90 -2.24
C GLU A 114 -0.19 4.45 -2.74
N GLY A 115 -0.34 3.50 -1.84
CA GLY A 115 -0.18 2.06 -2.08
C GLY A 115 1.22 1.51 -1.81
N ASP A 116 2.23 2.37 -1.70
CA ASP A 116 3.58 1.94 -1.36
C ASP A 116 3.72 1.67 0.15
N PHE A 117 4.67 0.82 0.49
CA PHE A 117 5.06 0.56 1.87
C PHE A 117 6.57 0.41 2.01
N TYR A 118 7.07 0.67 3.20
CA TYR A 118 8.46 0.50 3.55
C TYR A 118 8.61 0.17 5.04
N THR A 119 9.79 -0.17 5.47
CA THR A 119 10.07 -0.50 6.88
C THR A 119 11.10 0.44 7.46
N CYS A 120 11.00 0.68 8.76
CA CYS A 120 12.03 1.32 9.55
C CYS A 120 12.29 0.50 10.81
N GLY A 121 13.51 -0.03 10.94
CA GLY A 121 13.89 -0.86 12.09
C GLY A 121 14.28 -0.02 13.30
N LYS A 122 14.16 -0.62 14.48
CA LYS A 122 14.65 -0.06 15.74
C LYS A 122 16.12 0.40 15.61
N GLY A 123 16.43 1.58 16.12
CA GLY A 123 17.75 2.19 16.03
C GLY A 123 18.09 2.82 14.68
N LYS A 124 17.20 2.73 13.68
CA LYS A 124 17.35 3.43 12.39
C LYS A 124 16.66 4.79 12.44
N THR A 125 17.06 5.68 11.54
CA THR A 125 16.42 6.99 11.44
C THR A 125 15.39 7.00 10.30
N ASP A 126 14.38 7.85 10.47
CA ASP A 126 13.38 8.13 9.45
C ASP A 126 12.97 9.61 9.53
N LYS A 127 12.70 10.20 8.37
CA LYS A 127 12.10 11.52 8.23
C LYS A 127 11.21 11.52 7.00
N ALA A 128 9.92 11.71 7.20
CA ALA A 128 8.94 11.84 6.14
C ALA A 128 8.61 13.31 5.86
N THR A 129 8.44 13.65 4.61
CA THR A 129 7.97 14.96 4.13
C THR A 129 6.88 14.74 3.11
N ASN A 130 5.70 15.32 3.31
CA ASN A 130 4.65 15.33 2.29
C ASN A 130 5.04 16.28 1.16
N ILE A 131 5.41 15.72 0.00
CA ILE A 131 5.79 16.47 -1.20
C ILE A 131 4.63 16.60 -2.20
N GLY A 132 3.48 16.00 -1.89
CA GLY A 132 2.27 16.10 -2.70
C GLY A 132 1.53 17.43 -2.49
N THR A 133 0.53 17.67 -3.32
CA THR A 133 -0.30 18.88 -3.27
C THR A 133 -1.53 18.73 -2.38
N GLY A 134 -1.84 17.52 -1.95
CA GLY A 134 -2.96 17.20 -1.05
C GLY A 134 -2.49 16.71 0.31
N VAL A 135 -3.46 16.42 1.18
CA VAL A 135 -3.21 15.81 2.47
C VAL A 135 -2.60 14.41 2.27
N GLY A 136 -1.50 14.15 2.94
CA GLY A 136 -0.87 12.84 2.98
C GLY A 136 -1.24 12.07 4.25
N ILE A 137 -1.42 10.75 4.13
CA ILE A 137 -1.70 9.87 5.26
C ILE A 137 -0.71 8.73 5.27
N HIS A 138 0.08 8.69 6.31
CA HIS A 138 1.13 7.72 6.55
C HIS A 138 0.69 6.80 7.68
N ARG A 139 0.27 5.58 7.36
CA ARG A 139 -0.09 4.55 8.35
C ARG A 139 1.17 3.85 8.84
N ILE A 140 1.30 3.74 10.13
CA ILE A 140 2.45 3.13 10.78
C ILE A 140 1.97 2.02 11.71
N ALA A 141 2.45 0.78 11.48
CA ALA A 141 2.36 -0.31 12.43
C ALA A 141 3.67 -0.40 13.20
N MET A 142 3.62 -0.06 14.48
CA MET A 142 4.75 -0.11 15.40
C MET A 142 4.74 -1.45 16.13
N MET A 143 5.83 -2.21 16.01
CA MET A 143 6.02 -3.50 16.66
C MET A 143 6.80 -3.28 17.94
N MET A 144 6.07 -3.19 19.05
CA MET A 144 6.65 -2.90 20.37
C MET A 144 7.36 -4.15 20.90
N PRO A 145 8.62 -4.06 21.31
CA PRO A 145 9.38 -5.21 21.79
C PRO A 145 8.76 -5.85 23.04
N ALA A 146 8.99 -7.15 23.19
CA ALA A 146 8.54 -7.95 24.34
C ALA A 146 9.30 -7.56 25.62
#